data_d807f497fd58c9c5bae196d7773da58c
#
_entry.id   d807f497fd58c9c5bae196d7773da58c
#
_cell.length_a   1.000
_cell.length_b   1.000
_cell.length_c   1.000
_cell.angle_alpha   90.00
_cell.angle_beta   90.00
_cell.angle_gamma   90.00
#
_symmetry.space_group_name_H-M   'P 1'
#
loop_
_entity.id
_entity.type
_entity.pdbx_description
1 polymer ?
#
loop_
_entity_poly.entity_id
_entity_poly.type
_entity_poly.pdbx_seq_one_letter_code
_entity_poly.pdbx_strand_id
1 'polypeptide(L)'
;MEKFTVTINYHGNYGYIEYDPETKSAAVHLGVETPKAAVEKYLAEPHTFKVCVGPTIRDFKEVTLQPLESLENFQLCLTRMWVAVDVRVEWSMPPGMAENL
;
A
#
# COMPACT_ATOMS: atom_id res chain seq x y z
N MET A 1 8.73 -10.42 -14.13
CA MET A 1 8.93 -9.31 -13.18
C MET A 1 8.82 -9.85 -11.76
N GLU A 2 9.69 -9.39 -10.90
CA GLU A 2 9.71 -9.88 -9.52
C GLU A 2 8.54 -9.36 -8.72
N LYS A 3 8.13 -10.16 -7.74
CA LYS A 3 7.08 -9.74 -6.81
C LYS A 3 7.60 -8.66 -5.89
N PHE A 4 6.73 -7.73 -5.54
CA PHE A 4 7.04 -6.69 -4.59
C PHE A 4 6.49 -7.10 -3.22
N THR A 5 7.36 -7.18 -2.22
CA THR A 5 6.98 -7.59 -0.87
C THR A 5 7.14 -6.43 0.09
N VAL A 6 6.14 -6.21 0.93
CA VAL A 6 6.16 -5.16 1.93
C VAL A 6 5.73 -5.73 3.27
N THR A 7 6.43 -5.34 4.34
CA THR A 7 6.09 -5.74 5.69
C THR A 7 4.98 -4.86 6.25
N ILE A 8 4.02 -5.48 6.93
CA ILE A 8 2.92 -4.78 7.57
C ILE A 8 2.90 -5.09 9.08
N ASN A 9 2.31 -4.17 9.84
CA ASN A 9 2.25 -4.27 11.30
C ASN A 9 0.86 -3.86 11.77
N TYR A 10 0.21 -4.75 12.52
CA TYR A 10 -1.05 -4.46 13.18
C TYR A 10 -0.83 -4.58 14.69
N HIS A 11 -0.63 -3.44 15.37
CA HIS A 11 -0.43 -3.40 16.83
C HIS A 11 0.57 -4.43 17.36
N GLY A 12 1.71 -4.55 16.68
CA GLY A 12 2.76 -5.49 17.07
C GLY A 12 2.67 -6.86 16.40
N ASN A 13 1.61 -7.12 15.66
CA ASN A 13 1.48 -8.36 14.87
C ASN A 13 2.01 -8.11 13.48
N TYR A 14 3.16 -8.67 13.17
CA TYR A 14 3.83 -8.46 11.88
C TYR A 14 3.40 -9.48 10.85
N GLY A 15 3.31 -9.02 9.61
CA GLY A 15 3.04 -9.85 8.48
C GLY A 15 3.64 -9.21 7.24
N TYR A 16 3.18 -9.64 6.08
CA TYR A 16 3.65 -9.04 4.83
C TYR A 16 2.63 -9.21 3.72
N ILE A 17 2.76 -8.38 2.68
CA ILE A 17 1.94 -8.48 1.48
C ILE A 17 2.88 -8.72 0.31
N GLU A 18 2.56 -9.70 -0.52
CA GLU A 18 3.28 -9.94 -1.77
C GLU A 18 2.39 -9.50 -2.93
N TYR A 19 2.88 -8.57 -3.73
CA TYR A 19 2.17 -8.10 -4.92
C TYR A 19 2.89 -8.57 -6.17
N ASP A 20 2.12 -9.18 -7.07
CA ASP A 20 2.62 -9.65 -8.37
C ASP A 20 2.08 -8.71 -9.45
N PRO A 21 2.93 -7.87 -10.06
CA PRO A 21 2.48 -6.94 -11.10
C PRO A 21 2.11 -7.63 -12.41
N GLU A 22 2.57 -8.84 -12.65
CA GLU A 22 2.22 -9.57 -13.87
C GLU A 22 0.79 -10.09 -13.82
N THR A 23 0.40 -10.69 -12.68
CA THR A 23 -0.95 -11.22 -12.50
C THR A 23 -1.90 -10.20 -11.89
N LYS A 24 -1.38 -9.05 -11.44
CA LYS A 24 -2.14 -7.99 -10.75
C LYS A 24 -2.87 -8.56 -9.54
N SER A 25 -2.17 -9.35 -8.75
CA SER A 25 -2.72 -10.00 -7.57
C SER A 25 -1.82 -9.77 -6.36
N ALA A 26 -2.41 -9.83 -5.18
CA ALA A 26 -1.67 -9.68 -3.93
C ALA A 26 -2.08 -10.77 -2.95
N ALA A 27 -1.10 -11.27 -2.20
CA ALA A 27 -1.33 -12.22 -1.11
C ALA A 27 -1.00 -11.54 0.20
N VAL A 28 -1.95 -11.56 1.14
CA VAL A 28 -1.78 -10.96 2.47
C VAL A 28 -1.47 -12.06 3.48
N HIS A 29 -0.32 -11.94 4.13
CA HIS A 29 0.12 -12.88 5.16
C HIS A 29 0.14 -12.18 6.50
N LEU A 30 -0.90 -12.41 7.31
CA LEU A 30 -1.03 -11.80 8.63
C LEU A 30 -1.74 -12.81 9.53
N GLY A 31 -1.17 -13.06 10.70
CA GLY A 31 -1.68 -14.09 11.61
C GLY A 31 -2.97 -13.75 12.34
N VAL A 32 -3.45 -12.50 12.24
CA VAL A 32 -4.69 -12.07 12.87
C VAL A 32 -5.76 -11.91 11.78
N GLU A 33 -6.85 -12.66 11.89
CA GLU A 33 -7.84 -12.79 10.82
C GLU A 33 -8.57 -11.48 10.49
N THR A 34 -9.03 -10.75 11.50
CA THR A 34 -9.79 -9.52 11.27
C THR A 34 -9.01 -8.46 10.48
N PRO A 35 -7.79 -8.08 10.88
CA PRO A 35 -7.03 -7.13 10.08
C PRO A 35 -6.57 -7.70 8.74
N LYS A 36 -6.34 -9.00 8.65
CA LYS A 36 -6.01 -9.64 7.38
C LYS A 36 -7.15 -9.45 6.37
N ALA A 37 -8.38 -9.77 6.80
CA ALA A 37 -9.56 -9.61 5.95
C ALA A 37 -9.77 -8.14 5.56
N ALA A 38 -9.53 -7.21 6.48
CA ALA A 38 -9.66 -5.78 6.21
C ALA A 38 -8.65 -5.31 5.15
N VAL A 39 -7.42 -5.79 5.22
CA VAL A 39 -6.39 -5.46 4.22
C VAL A 39 -6.76 -6.04 2.86
N GLU A 40 -7.20 -7.28 2.83
CA GLU A 40 -7.64 -7.92 1.59
C GLU A 40 -8.77 -7.14 0.92
N LYS A 41 -9.75 -6.72 1.70
CA LYS A 41 -10.86 -5.91 1.21
C LYS A 41 -10.37 -4.54 0.70
N TYR A 42 -9.50 -3.89 1.46
CA TYR A 42 -8.94 -2.59 1.07
C TYR A 42 -8.24 -2.68 -0.29
N LEU A 43 -7.46 -3.73 -0.51
CA LEU A 43 -6.73 -3.90 -1.76
C LEU A 43 -7.65 -4.28 -2.94
N ALA A 44 -8.83 -4.81 -2.65
CA ALA A 44 -9.79 -5.20 -3.70
C ALA A 44 -10.69 -4.05 -4.14
N GLU A 45 -10.70 -2.94 -3.41
CA GLU A 45 -11.58 -1.80 -3.68
C GLU A 45 -10.82 -0.63 -4.29
N PRO A 46 -11.46 0.17 -5.18
CA PRO A 46 -10.85 1.39 -5.69
C PRO A 46 -10.80 2.46 -4.61
N HIS A 47 -9.80 3.33 -4.68
CA HIS A 47 -9.63 4.42 -3.74
C HIS A 47 -9.37 5.72 -4.47
N THR A 48 -9.99 6.80 -3.98
CA THR A 48 -9.88 8.12 -4.59
C THR A 48 -8.89 8.99 -3.81
N PHE A 49 -7.98 9.60 -4.53
CA PHE A 49 -6.95 10.48 -3.97
C PHE A 49 -7.05 11.87 -4.58
N LYS A 50 -6.70 12.88 -3.80
CA LYS A 50 -6.56 14.23 -4.32
C LYS A 50 -5.08 14.45 -4.63
N VAL A 51 -4.80 14.78 -5.88
CA VAL A 51 -3.43 15.07 -6.34
C VAL A 51 -3.34 16.52 -6.74
N CYS A 52 -2.24 17.16 -6.35
CA CYS A 52 -1.97 18.52 -6.74
C CYS A 52 -1.48 18.54 -8.19
N VAL A 53 -2.16 19.28 -9.05
CA VAL A 53 -1.84 19.35 -10.48
C VAL A 53 -1.36 20.73 -10.91
N GLY A 54 -1.30 21.69 -10.01
CA GLY A 54 -0.90 23.04 -10.31
C GLY A 54 0.02 23.64 -9.24
N PRO A 55 0.45 24.89 -9.44
CA PRO A 55 1.40 25.53 -8.51
C PRO A 55 0.81 25.95 -7.17
N THR A 56 -0.51 25.90 -7.03
CA THR A 56 -1.17 26.28 -5.77
C THR A 56 -1.86 25.08 -5.13
N ILE A 57 -2.10 25.18 -3.82
CA ILE A 57 -2.77 24.11 -3.08
C ILE A 57 -4.25 23.95 -3.47
N ARG A 58 -4.79 24.87 -4.27
CA ARG A 58 -6.17 24.80 -4.74
C ARG A 58 -6.32 24.02 -6.04
N ASP A 59 -5.22 23.73 -6.70
CA ASP A 59 -5.22 23.01 -7.97
C ASP A 59 -5.16 21.51 -7.74
N PHE A 60 -6.29 20.94 -7.35
CA PHE A 60 -6.42 19.52 -7.11
C PHE A 60 -7.12 18.83 -8.25
N LYS A 61 -6.78 17.57 -8.41
CA LYS A 61 -7.53 16.64 -9.24
C LYS A 61 -7.81 15.39 -8.43
N GLU A 62 -9.03 14.87 -8.51
CA GLU A 62 -9.35 13.59 -7.88
C GLU A 62 -9.04 12.47 -8.85
N VAL A 63 -8.32 11.47 -8.37
CA VAL A 63 -7.94 10.30 -9.16
C VAL A 63 -8.38 9.06 -8.41
N THR A 64 -9.12 8.19 -9.09
CA THR A 64 -9.54 6.90 -8.52
C THR A 64 -8.61 5.82 -9.03
N LEU A 65 -7.99 5.09 -8.11
CA LEU A 65 -6.99 4.08 -8.42
C LEU A 65 -7.45 2.70 -7.95
N GLN A 66 -7.18 1.71 -8.78
CA GLN A 66 -7.32 0.31 -8.40
C GLN A 66 -5.98 -0.13 -7.82
N PRO A 67 -5.92 -0.56 -6.55
CA PRO A 67 -4.63 -0.86 -5.90
C PRO A 67 -3.78 -1.91 -6.63
N LEU A 68 -4.42 -2.90 -7.23
CA LEU A 68 -3.70 -4.01 -7.86
C LEU A 68 -3.41 -3.81 -9.34
N GLU A 69 -3.83 -2.69 -9.91
CA GLU A 69 -3.66 -2.44 -11.35
C GLU A 69 -2.21 -2.24 -11.76
N SER A 70 -1.40 -1.62 -10.91
CA SER A 70 0.02 -1.43 -11.15
C SER A 70 0.76 -1.31 -9.84
N LEU A 71 2.08 -1.46 -9.89
CA LEU A 71 2.92 -1.30 -8.71
C LEU A 71 2.81 0.11 -8.15
N GLU A 72 2.73 1.13 -9.01
CA GLU A 72 2.58 2.51 -8.57
C GLU A 72 1.27 2.72 -7.82
N ASN A 73 0.17 2.18 -8.34
CA ASN A 73 -1.11 2.25 -7.67
C ASN A 73 -1.08 1.54 -6.32
N PHE A 74 -0.46 0.36 -6.29
CA PHE A 74 -0.33 -0.44 -5.08
C PHE A 74 0.42 0.34 -3.99
N GLN A 75 1.58 0.89 -4.33
CA GLN A 75 2.39 1.66 -3.39
C GLN A 75 1.64 2.90 -2.88
N LEU A 76 0.96 3.62 -3.76
CA LEU A 76 0.21 4.81 -3.37
C LEU A 76 -0.94 4.46 -2.43
N CYS A 77 -1.67 3.40 -2.71
CA CYS A 77 -2.77 2.97 -1.84
C CYS A 77 -2.26 2.52 -0.47
N LEU A 78 -1.08 1.91 -0.41
CA LEU A 78 -0.48 1.50 0.86
C LEU A 78 -0.17 2.69 1.78
N THR A 79 0.13 3.87 1.23
CA THR A 79 0.42 5.05 2.05
C THR A 79 -0.77 5.50 2.88
N ARG A 80 -1.98 5.14 2.48
CA ARG A 80 -3.22 5.50 3.18
C ARG A 80 -3.86 4.34 3.91
N MET A 81 -3.27 3.15 3.84
CA MET A 81 -3.87 1.95 4.42
C MET A 81 -4.05 2.05 5.93
N TRP A 82 -3.10 2.66 6.64
CA TRP A 82 -3.17 2.78 8.10
C TRP A 82 -4.39 3.61 8.57
N VAL A 83 -4.82 4.59 7.77
CA VAL A 83 -6.01 5.38 8.08
C VAL A 83 -7.28 4.57 7.88
N ALA A 84 -7.30 3.74 6.83
CA ALA A 84 -8.49 3.01 6.45
C ALA A 84 -8.72 1.76 7.30
N VAL A 85 -7.65 1.00 7.60
CA VAL A 85 -7.78 -0.33 8.23
C VAL A 85 -6.86 -0.50 9.44
N ASP A 86 -6.20 0.57 9.89
CA ASP A 86 -5.33 0.57 11.08
C ASP A 86 -4.16 -0.43 11.01
N VAL A 87 -3.74 -0.76 9.80
CA VAL A 87 -2.55 -1.59 9.56
C VAL A 87 -1.48 -0.72 8.94
N ARG A 88 -0.31 -0.69 9.57
CA ARG A 88 0.80 0.14 9.12
C ARG A 88 1.71 -0.65 8.19
N VAL A 89 2.28 0.07 7.22
CA VAL A 89 3.28 -0.49 6.33
C VAL A 89 4.66 -0.12 6.86
N GLU A 90 5.50 -1.14 7.01
CA GLU A 90 6.89 -0.95 7.40
C GLU A 90 7.72 -0.90 6.12
N TRP A 91 8.04 0.30 5.69
CA TRP A 91 8.81 0.48 4.45
C TRP A 91 10.26 0.06 4.67
N SER A 92 10.69 -0.93 3.87
CA SER A 92 12.08 -1.37 3.90
C SER A 92 12.93 -0.47 3.01
N MET A 93 14.08 -0.05 3.51
CA MET A 93 15.04 0.69 2.72
C MET A 93 16.16 -0.21 2.27
N PRO A 94 16.69 -0.05 1.04
CA PRO A 94 17.92 -0.69 0.66
C PRO A 94 19.04 -0.30 1.64
N PRO A 95 19.97 -1.21 1.95
CA PRO A 95 21.03 -0.92 2.94
C PRO A 95 21.81 0.36 2.69
N GLY A 96 22.12 0.66 1.44
CA GLY A 96 22.83 1.89 1.10
C GLY A 96 22.06 3.16 1.39
N MET A 97 20.76 3.13 1.27
CA MET A 97 19.90 4.27 1.58
C MET A 97 19.78 4.50 3.09
N ALA A 98 19.71 3.41 3.85
CA ALA A 98 19.61 3.52 5.30
C ALA A 98 20.86 4.16 5.89
N GLU A 99 22.02 3.91 5.33
CA GLU A 99 23.27 4.49 5.78
C GLU A 99 23.37 5.99 5.52
N ASN A 100 22.62 6.50 4.57
CA ASN A 100 22.64 7.91 4.20
C ASN A 100 21.65 8.76 4.98
N LEU A 101 20.91 8.16 5.86
CA LEU A 101 20.00 8.85 6.74
C LEU A 101 20.63 9.11 8.10
#